data_01ddcde4fa7a21e15686e01dc6d7d54e
#
_entry.id   01ddcde4fa7a21e15686e01dc6d7d54e
#
_cell.length_a   1.000
_cell.length_b   1.000
_cell.length_c   1.000
_cell.angle_alpha   90.00
_cell.angle_beta   90.00
_cell.angle_gamma   90.00
#
_symmetry.space_group_name_H-M   'P 1'
#
loop_
_entity.id
_entity.type
_entity.pdbx_description
1 polymer ?
#
loop_
_entity_poly.entity_id
_entity_poly.type
_entity_poly.pdbx_seq_one_letter_code
_entity_poly.pdbx_strand_id
1 'polypeptide(L)'
;MYYRNPTFTETGAVDCEINHPQYGWIPFTASPTDSEKHGRDLHEAILADGGIAAYVAPPPPTEAELLATLATQARAKRNALLTASDWTQVADAPVDQTAWATYRKTLRDITDQEGFPETIVWPVEP
;
A
#
# COMPACT_ATOMS: atom_id res chain seq x y z
N MET A 1 19.57 3.47 -30.11
CA MET A 1 18.54 2.55 -29.67
C MET A 1 17.48 3.38 -28.93
N TYR A 2 16.24 3.11 -29.16
CA TYR A 2 15.11 3.91 -28.66
C TYR A 2 14.76 3.60 -27.18
N TYR A 3 15.24 2.49 -26.65
CA TYR A 3 15.03 2.04 -25.27
C TYR A 3 16.37 1.57 -24.64
N ARG A 4 16.40 1.45 -23.31
CA ARG A 4 17.52 0.90 -22.55
C ARG A 4 17.06 0.18 -21.29
N ASN A 5 17.96 -0.63 -20.68
CA ASN A 5 17.75 -1.34 -19.42
C ASN A 5 16.48 -2.21 -19.38
N PRO A 6 16.22 -3.06 -20.40
CA PRO A 6 15.02 -3.89 -20.39
C PRO A 6 15.12 -4.98 -19.32
N THR A 7 14.04 -5.12 -18.53
CA THR A 7 13.91 -6.13 -17.47
C THR A 7 12.53 -6.74 -17.52
N PHE A 8 12.40 -8.06 -17.46
CA PHE A 8 11.09 -8.70 -17.37
C PHE A 8 10.38 -8.32 -16.07
N THR A 9 9.08 -8.15 -16.16
CA THR A 9 8.17 -8.09 -15.01
C THR A 9 7.70 -9.51 -14.68
N GLU A 10 7.05 -9.67 -13.51
CA GLU A 10 6.44 -10.93 -13.10
C GLU A 10 5.40 -11.45 -14.11
N THR A 11 4.72 -10.55 -14.81
CA THR A 11 3.65 -10.87 -15.78
C THR A 11 4.16 -11.09 -17.20
N GLY A 12 5.47 -10.98 -17.44
CA GLY A 12 6.08 -11.12 -18.76
C GLY A 12 6.04 -9.84 -19.62
N ALA A 13 5.56 -8.72 -19.09
CA ALA A 13 5.82 -7.41 -19.67
C ALA A 13 7.30 -7.03 -19.47
N VAL A 14 7.76 -5.98 -20.12
CA VAL A 14 9.14 -5.52 -20.02
C VAL A 14 9.18 -4.08 -19.55
N ASP A 15 9.76 -3.85 -18.39
CA ASP A 15 10.12 -2.53 -17.90
C ASP A 15 11.40 -2.08 -18.57
N CYS A 16 11.42 -0.85 -19.05
CA CYS A 16 12.57 -0.24 -19.67
C CYS A 16 12.52 1.29 -19.52
N GLU A 17 13.53 1.97 -20.03
CA GLU A 17 13.48 3.42 -20.20
C GLU A 17 13.43 3.73 -21.70
N ILE A 18 12.58 4.65 -22.12
CA ILE A 18 12.49 5.14 -23.50
C ILE A 18 13.00 6.56 -23.60
N ASN A 19 13.63 6.89 -24.74
CA ASN A 19 14.12 8.24 -24.99
C ASN A 19 13.00 9.11 -25.57
N HIS A 20 12.31 9.84 -24.70
CA HIS A 20 11.24 10.76 -25.10
C HIS A 20 11.83 12.09 -25.60
N PRO A 21 11.38 12.62 -26.75
CA PRO A 21 11.98 13.82 -27.38
C PRO A 21 12.00 15.07 -26.48
N GLN A 22 11.04 15.21 -25.59
CA GLN A 22 10.89 16.37 -24.72
C GLN A 22 11.44 16.13 -23.30
N TYR A 23 11.35 14.89 -22.79
CA TYR A 23 11.64 14.57 -21.39
C TYR A 23 12.91 13.73 -21.19
N GLY A 24 13.59 13.34 -22.28
CA GLY A 24 14.75 12.45 -22.23
C GLY A 24 14.35 11.02 -21.84
N TRP A 25 15.18 10.36 -21.05
CA TRP A 25 14.92 8.99 -20.63
C TRP A 25 13.85 8.92 -19.55
N ILE A 26 12.73 8.28 -19.86
CA ILE A 26 11.61 8.11 -18.94
C ILE A 26 11.29 6.61 -18.78
N PRO A 27 10.82 6.18 -17.60
CA PRO A 27 10.39 4.80 -17.39
C PRO A 27 9.17 4.47 -18.25
N PHE A 28 9.15 3.24 -18.77
CA PHE A 28 8.06 2.71 -19.59
C PHE A 28 7.94 1.20 -19.39
N THR A 29 6.70 0.71 -19.32
CA THR A 29 6.42 -0.74 -19.31
C THR A 29 5.82 -1.14 -20.66
N ALA A 30 6.56 -1.89 -21.44
CA ALA A 30 6.10 -2.44 -22.71
C ALA A 30 5.36 -3.76 -22.48
N SER A 31 4.14 -3.91 -23.01
CA SER A 31 3.32 -5.09 -22.82
C SER A 31 2.73 -5.58 -24.16
N PRO A 32 2.57 -6.91 -24.37
CA PRO A 32 1.91 -7.44 -25.54
C PRO A 32 0.40 -7.11 -25.58
N THR A 33 -0.17 -6.75 -24.42
CA THR A 33 -1.59 -6.40 -24.26
C THR A 33 -1.82 -4.91 -24.05
N ASP A 34 -0.81 -4.07 -24.30
CA ASP A 34 -0.96 -2.62 -24.20
C ASP A 34 -2.12 -2.12 -25.09
N SER A 35 -2.93 -1.20 -24.59
CA SER A 35 -3.98 -0.53 -25.35
C SER A 35 -3.41 0.22 -26.56
N GLU A 36 -2.22 0.82 -26.37
CA GLU A 36 -1.55 1.57 -27.40
C GLU A 36 -0.64 0.68 -28.28
N LYS A 37 -0.72 0.90 -29.58
CA LYS A 37 0.10 0.15 -30.55
C LYS A 37 1.60 0.31 -30.24
N HIS A 38 2.02 1.50 -29.82
CA HIS A 38 3.40 1.80 -29.50
C HIS A 38 3.96 0.87 -28.41
N GLY A 39 3.21 0.61 -27.35
CA GLY A 39 3.63 -0.29 -26.27
C GLY A 39 3.78 -1.73 -26.76
N ARG A 40 2.84 -2.21 -27.61
CA ARG A 40 2.93 -3.56 -28.19
C ARG A 40 4.12 -3.71 -29.13
N ASP A 41 4.32 -2.74 -30.04
CA ASP A 41 5.43 -2.74 -30.99
C ASP A 41 6.80 -2.70 -30.28
N LEU A 42 6.88 -1.89 -29.21
CA LEU A 42 8.10 -1.81 -28.42
C LEU A 42 8.37 -3.13 -27.70
N HIS A 43 7.35 -3.78 -27.13
CA HIS A 43 7.51 -5.09 -26.51
C HIS A 43 8.05 -6.12 -27.49
N GLU A 44 7.48 -6.20 -28.71
CA GLU A 44 7.92 -7.11 -29.76
C GLU A 44 9.39 -6.81 -30.18
N ALA A 45 9.73 -5.54 -30.35
CA ALA A 45 11.07 -5.12 -30.70
C ALA A 45 12.10 -5.49 -29.62
N ILE A 46 11.79 -5.27 -28.33
CA ILE A 46 12.66 -5.64 -27.22
C ILE A 46 12.89 -7.17 -27.17
N LEU A 47 11.83 -7.95 -27.36
CA LEU A 47 11.94 -9.41 -27.41
C LEU A 47 12.82 -9.88 -28.60
N ALA A 48 12.70 -9.25 -29.75
CA ALA A 48 13.49 -9.58 -30.94
C ALA A 48 14.98 -9.23 -30.75
N ASP A 49 15.28 -8.10 -30.11
CA ASP A 49 16.66 -7.67 -29.82
C ASP A 49 17.32 -8.56 -28.74
N GLY A 50 16.57 -9.11 -27.82
CA GLY A 50 17.06 -9.90 -26.70
C GLY A 50 17.80 -9.08 -25.65
N GLY A 51 18.59 -9.75 -24.79
CA GLY A 51 19.36 -9.06 -23.74
C GLY A 51 18.53 -8.51 -22.58
N ILE A 52 17.34 -9.06 -22.37
CA ILE A 52 16.41 -8.64 -21.32
C ILE A 52 16.85 -9.26 -20.00
N ALA A 53 16.99 -8.43 -18.94
CA ALA A 53 17.30 -8.93 -17.61
C ALA A 53 16.12 -9.75 -17.06
N ALA A 54 16.40 -10.82 -16.34
CA ALA A 54 15.37 -11.64 -15.71
C ALA A 54 14.64 -10.86 -14.61
N TYR A 55 13.37 -11.15 -14.42
CA TYR A 55 12.61 -10.65 -13.27
C TYR A 55 13.25 -11.15 -11.97
N VAL A 56 13.45 -10.23 -11.06
CA VAL A 56 13.87 -10.54 -9.69
C VAL A 56 12.74 -10.11 -8.75
N ALA A 57 12.11 -11.09 -8.11
CA ALA A 57 11.06 -10.80 -7.13
C ALA A 57 11.63 -9.96 -5.97
N PRO A 58 10.92 -8.95 -5.49
CA PRO A 58 11.32 -8.23 -4.29
C PRO A 58 11.40 -9.21 -3.10
N PRO A 59 12.34 -9.00 -2.16
CA PRO A 59 12.41 -9.84 -0.98
C PRO A 59 11.08 -9.77 -0.20
N PRO A 60 10.70 -10.85 0.50
CA PRO A 60 9.52 -10.82 1.37
C PRO A 60 9.73 -9.75 2.46
N PRO A 61 8.63 -9.16 2.98
CA PRO A 61 8.73 -8.17 4.03
C PRO A 61 9.38 -8.78 5.28
N THR A 62 10.21 -8.01 5.94
CA THR A 62 10.84 -8.38 7.20
C THR A 62 9.80 -8.41 8.34
N GLU A 63 10.12 -9.09 9.44
CA GLU A 63 9.27 -9.10 10.64
C GLU A 63 8.99 -7.67 11.12
N ALA A 64 9.99 -6.80 11.12
CA ALA A 64 9.84 -5.40 11.52
C ALA A 64 8.86 -4.63 10.61
N GLU A 65 8.89 -4.86 9.30
CA GLU A 65 7.96 -4.26 8.34
C GLU A 65 6.54 -4.78 8.51
N LEU A 66 6.40 -6.08 8.81
CA LEU A 66 5.09 -6.69 9.11
C LEU A 66 4.49 -6.09 10.38
N LEU A 67 5.27 -5.98 11.47
CA LEU A 67 4.84 -5.35 12.71
C LEU A 67 4.48 -3.87 12.53
N ALA A 68 5.25 -3.12 11.75
CA ALA A 68 4.94 -1.72 11.41
C ALA A 68 3.63 -1.60 10.65
N THR A 69 3.36 -2.52 9.72
CA THR A 69 2.11 -2.56 8.97
C THR A 69 0.92 -2.84 9.89
N LEU A 70 1.02 -3.84 10.77
CA LEU A 70 -0.02 -4.16 11.76
C LEU A 70 -0.29 -2.98 12.68
N ALA A 71 0.76 -2.31 13.18
CA ALA A 71 0.63 -1.12 14.02
C ALA A 71 -0.10 0.03 13.29
N THR A 72 0.20 0.24 12.02
CA THR A 72 -0.47 1.25 11.19
C THR A 72 -1.95 0.93 11.01
N GLN A 73 -2.28 -0.32 10.70
CA GLN A 73 -3.68 -0.78 10.56
C GLN A 73 -4.45 -0.65 11.87
N ALA A 74 -3.85 -1.04 12.99
CA ALA A 74 -4.46 -0.91 14.31
C ALA A 74 -4.76 0.55 14.67
N ARG A 75 -3.83 1.47 14.42
CA ARG A 75 -4.05 2.90 14.63
C ARG A 75 -5.12 3.47 13.73
N ALA A 76 -5.18 3.05 12.46
CA ALA A 76 -6.23 3.47 11.53
C ALA A 76 -7.62 3.03 12.02
N LYS A 77 -7.76 1.75 12.43
CA LYS A 77 -9.02 1.24 13.01
C LYS A 77 -9.40 1.99 14.27
N ARG A 78 -8.47 2.20 15.21
CA ARG A 78 -8.69 3.01 16.42
C ARG A 78 -9.21 4.41 16.08
N ASN A 79 -8.56 5.09 15.15
CA ASN A 79 -8.93 6.45 14.77
C ASN A 79 -10.34 6.49 14.14
N ALA A 80 -10.70 5.50 13.32
CA ALA A 80 -12.04 5.37 12.77
C ALA A 80 -13.11 5.21 13.87
N LEU A 81 -12.85 4.35 14.87
CA LEU A 81 -13.75 4.13 16.02
C LEU A 81 -13.87 5.39 16.89
N LEU A 82 -12.77 6.12 17.11
CA LEU A 82 -12.79 7.39 17.82
C LEU A 82 -13.65 8.42 17.06
N THR A 83 -13.45 8.57 15.77
CA THR A 83 -14.24 9.49 14.92
C THR A 83 -15.73 9.11 14.92
N ALA A 84 -16.04 7.81 14.77
CA ALA A 84 -17.43 7.32 14.80
C ALA A 84 -18.13 7.58 16.13
N SER A 85 -17.41 7.71 17.24
CA SER A 85 -17.93 7.95 18.58
C SER A 85 -17.81 9.41 19.07
N ASP A 86 -17.31 10.34 18.28
CA ASP A 86 -17.13 11.76 18.70
C ASP A 86 -18.44 12.41 19.12
N TRP A 87 -19.54 12.11 18.43
CA TRP A 87 -20.86 12.63 18.74
C TRP A 87 -21.35 12.29 20.16
N THR A 88 -20.87 11.19 20.75
CA THR A 88 -21.26 10.77 22.11
C THR A 88 -20.75 11.70 23.20
N GLN A 89 -19.81 12.59 22.88
CA GLN A 89 -19.15 13.48 23.83
C GLN A 89 -19.69 14.92 23.78
N VAL A 90 -20.71 15.20 22.96
CA VAL A 90 -21.39 16.51 22.98
C VAL A 90 -22.34 16.58 24.18
N ALA A 91 -22.53 17.79 24.72
CA ALA A 91 -23.22 18.00 26.01
C ALA A 91 -24.64 17.45 26.07
N ASP A 92 -25.33 17.38 24.94
CA ASP A 92 -26.73 16.94 24.81
C ASP A 92 -26.87 15.56 24.15
N ALA A 93 -25.80 14.79 24.02
CA ALA A 93 -25.87 13.46 23.47
C ALA A 93 -26.75 12.53 24.31
N PRO A 94 -27.74 11.83 23.73
CA PRO A 94 -28.71 11.01 24.45
C PRO A 94 -28.15 9.62 24.80
N VAL A 95 -26.94 9.56 25.39
CA VAL A 95 -26.22 8.34 25.74
C VAL A 95 -25.55 8.46 27.09
N ASP A 96 -25.09 7.33 27.65
CA ASP A 96 -24.23 7.34 28.85
C ASP A 96 -22.83 7.84 28.47
N GLN A 97 -22.63 9.14 28.64
CA GLN A 97 -21.36 9.80 28.29
C GLN A 97 -20.17 9.26 29.07
N THR A 98 -20.36 8.80 30.31
CA THR A 98 -19.29 8.23 31.12
C THR A 98 -18.85 6.88 30.58
N ALA A 99 -19.78 6.02 30.21
CA ALA A 99 -19.47 4.73 29.58
C ALA A 99 -18.73 4.93 28.24
N TRP A 100 -19.22 5.84 27.40
CA TRP A 100 -18.55 6.19 26.14
C TRP A 100 -17.17 6.82 26.34
N ALA A 101 -17.00 7.66 27.35
CA ALA A 101 -15.67 8.23 27.66
C ALA A 101 -14.67 7.13 28.06
N THR A 102 -15.13 6.13 28.82
CA THR A 102 -14.31 4.96 29.19
C THR A 102 -13.93 4.12 27.96
N TYR A 103 -14.89 3.81 27.11
CA TYR A 103 -14.64 3.12 25.82
C TYR A 103 -13.60 3.86 24.98
N ARG A 104 -13.77 5.17 24.80
CA ARG A 104 -12.85 6.01 24.02
C ARG A 104 -11.45 6.10 24.64
N LYS A 105 -11.36 6.10 25.98
CA LYS A 105 -10.06 6.02 26.67
C LYS A 105 -9.39 4.70 26.37
N THR A 106 -10.07 3.58 26.47
CA THR A 106 -9.54 2.25 26.16
C THR A 106 -9.08 2.16 24.71
N LEU A 107 -9.80 2.78 23.77
CA LEU A 107 -9.36 2.88 22.38
C LEU A 107 -8.02 3.63 22.23
N ARG A 108 -7.85 4.74 22.93
CA ARG A 108 -6.57 5.48 22.91
C ARG A 108 -5.41 4.68 23.47
N ASP A 109 -5.68 3.86 24.47
CA ASP A 109 -4.67 3.10 25.21
C ASP A 109 -4.35 1.73 24.52
N ILE A 110 -4.92 1.38 23.36
CA ILE A 110 -4.64 0.09 22.70
C ILE A 110 -3.17 -0.13 22.37
N THR A 111 -2.42 0.94 22.16
CA THR A 111 -0.98 0.87 21.86
C THR A 111 -0.13 0.49 23.07
N ASP A 112 -0.69 0.57 24.29
CA ASP A 112 -0.02 0.24 25.53
C ASP A 112 -0.26 -1.21 25.96
N GLN A 113 -1.07 -1.96 25.20
CA GLN A 113 -1.27 -3.39 25.46
C GLN A 113 -0.02 -4.20 25.14
N GLU A 114 0.30 -5.17 25.98
CA GLU A 114 1.49 -6.03 25.84
C GLU A 114 1.52 -6.76 24.48
N GLY A 115 0.34 -7.15 23.95
CA GLY A 115 0.21 -7.84 22.66
C GLY A 115 0.22 -6.93 21.44
N PHE A 116 0.34 -5.60 21.60
CA PHE A 116 0.35 -4.69 20.46
C PHE A 116 1.63 -4.84 19.63
N PRO A 117 1.58 -4.84 18.30
CA PRO A 117 0.39 -4.69 17.44
C PRO A 117 -0.24 -6.03 16.99
N GLU A 118 0.29 -7.18 17.38
CA GLU A 118 -0.08 -8.50 16.87
C GLU A 118 -1.39 -9.02 17.48
N THR A 119 -1.56 -8.78 18.77
CA THR A 119 -2.74 -9.23 19.53
C THR A 119 -3.34 -8.06 20.28
N ILE A 120 -4.48 -7.56 19.81
CA ILE A 120 -5.16 -6.41 20.40
C ILE A 120 -6.53 -6.84 20.93
N VAL A 121 -6.78 -6.54 22.20
CA VAL A 121 -8.11 -6.66 22.81
C VAL A 121 -8.85 -5.35 22.57
N TRP A 122 -9.78 -5.35 21.62
CA TRP A 122 -10.59 -4.19 21.29
C TRP A 122 -11.71 -4.02 22.31
N PRO A 123 -11.97 -2.80 22.81
CA PRO A 123 -13.10 -2.56 23.67
C PRO A 123 -14.43 -2.72 22.93
N VAL A 124 -15.46 -3.12 23.66
CA VAL A 124 -16.85 -3.21 23.16
C VAL A 124 -17.56 -1.89 23.41
N GLU A 125 -18.34 -1.45 22.45
CA GLU A 125 -19.20 -0.25 22.59
C GLU A 125 -20.21 -0.42 23.72
N PRO A 126 -20.49 0.63 24.50
CA PRO A 126 -21.47 0.61 25.59
C PRO A 126 -22.90 0.44 25.09
#